data_70bb65b4d552eb14171ce6fe8f7cfde4
#
_entry.id   70bb65b4d552eb14171ce6fe8f7cfde4
#
_cell.length_a   1.000
_cell.length_b   1.000
_cell.length_c   1.000
_cell.angle_alpha   90.00
_cell.angle_beta   90.00
_cell.angle_gamma   90.00
#
_symmetry.space_group_name_H-M   'P 1'
#
loop_
_entity.id
_entity.type
_entity.pdbx_description
1 polymer ?
#
loop_
_entity_poly.entity_id
_entity_poly.type
_entity_poly.pdbx_seq_one_letter_code
_entity_poly.pdbx_strand_id
1 'polypeptide(L)'
;MVVIYTSIAITGIGFLTSAAVLPWVVVLAGVLMLVSGVLGAPSAWLGSWWLEGPTALTSVVGIMLVSINELVLTTAHVRWPLHVIILSVIIALFFLGRALRVWPYSYRPGVLPKSKLEEAEERYNQTRQEYLSTVSE
;
A
#
# COMPACT_ATOMS: atom_id res chain seq x y z
N MET A 1 4.95 2.13 8.42
CA MET A 1 3.83 1.48 7.68
C MET A 1 2.64 1.18 8.56
N VAL A 2 2.80 0.50 9.70
CA VAL A 2 1.70 0.19 10.63
C VAL A 2 0.86 1.43 10.96
N VAL A 3 1.51 2.54 11.34
CA VAL A 3 0.82 3.80 11.67
C VAL A 3 -0.08 4.30 10.53
N ILE A 4 0.38 4.19 9.29
CA ILE A 4 -0.39 4.65 8.12
C ILE A 4 -1.63 3.77 7.92
N TYR A 5 -1.50 2.45 7.99
CA TYR A 5 -2.65 1.54 7.88
C TYR A 5 -3.64 1.71 9.03
N THR A 6 -3.13 1.94 10.25
CA THR A 6 -4.00 2.26 11.40
C THR A 6 -4.77 3.56 11.19
N SER A 7 -4.11 4.60 10.66
CA SER A 7 -4.79 5.87 10.33
C SER A 7 -5.86 5.68 9.25
N ILE A 8 -5.62 4.85 8.26
CA ILE A 8 -6.61 4.52 7.23
C ILE A 8 -7.79 3.77 7.82
N ALA A 9 -7.56 2.81 8.72
CA ALA A 9 -8.63 2.10 9.42
C ALA A 9 -9.50 3.07 10.24
N ILE A 10 -8.89 3.98 10.99
CA ILE A 10 -9.60 5.01 11.78
C ILE A 10 -10.44 5.91 10.87
N THR A 11 -9.90 6.35 9.74
CA THR A 11 -10.62 7.14 8.74
C THR A 11 -11.81 6.36 8.16
N GLY A 12 -11.61 5.07 7.86
CA GLY A 12 -12.68 4.18 7.40
C GLY A 12 -13.81 4.06 8.42
N ILE A 13 -13.51 3.93 9.71
CA ILE A 13 -14.50 3.94 10.80
C ILE A 13 -15.26 5.28 10.81
N GLY A 14 -14.56 6.41 10.67
CA GLY A 14 -15.17 7.74 10.61
C GLY A 14 -16.21 7.84 9.49
N PHE A 15 -15.92 7.33 8.30
CA PHE A 15 -16.89 7.30 7.19
C PHE A 15 -18.07 6.39 7.48
N LEU A 16 -17.87 5.21 8.09
CA LEU A 16 -18.94 4.29 8.41
C LEU A 16 -19.87 4.79 9.52
N THR A 17 -19.35 5.48 10.51
CA THR A 17 -20.17 6.09 11.56
C THR A 17 -21.05 7.24 11.04
N SER A 18 -20.64 7.85 9.94
CA SER A 18 -21.37 8.92 9.26
C SER A 18 -22.22 8.41 8.08
N ALA A 19 -22.34 7.11 7.89
CA ALA A 19 -22.98 6.48 6.72
C ALA A 19 -24.43 6.92 6.46
N ALA A 20 -25.16 7.30 7.52
CA ALA A 20 -26.58 7.73 7.40
C ALA A 20 -26.75 9.03 6.59
N VAL A 21 -25.69 9.83 6.43
CA VAL A 21 -25.71 11.15 5.76
C VAL A 21 -24.85 11.20 4.52
N LEU A 22 -24.01 10.16 4.27
CA LEU A 22 -23.03 10.16 3.20
C LEU A 22 -23.53 9.38 1.96
N PRO A 23 -23.08 9.76 0.75
CA PRO A 23 -23.33 8.98 -0.46
C PRO A 23 -22.80 7.56 -0.31
N TRP A 24 -23.47 6.58 -0.91
CA TRP A 24 -23.09 5.17 -0.86
C TRP A 24 -21.65 4.91 -1.34
N VAL A 25 -21.14 5.73 -2.26
CA VAL A 25 -19.75 5.65 -2.75
C VAL A 25 -18.75 5.90 -1.62
N VAL A 26 -19.03 6.87 -0.74
CA VAL A 26 -18.17 7.20 0.41
C VAL A 26 -18.26 6.11 1.47
N VAL A 27 -19.43 5.50 1.65
CA VAL A 27 -19.59 4.36 2.54
C VAL A 27 -18.79 3.16 2.03
N LEU A 28 -18.85 2.87 0.74
CA LEU A 28 -18.04 1.82 0.11
C LEU A 28 -16.53 2.10 0.29
N ALA A 29 -16.12 3.33 0.05
CA ALA A 29 -14.73 3.75 0.29
C ALA A 29 -14.31 3.53 1.76
N GLY A 30 -15.19 3.87 2.71
CA GLY A 30 -14.98 3.62 4.15
C GLY A 30 -14.76 2.14 4.47
N VAL A 31 -15.57 1.25 3.88
CA VAL A 31 -15.40 -0.21 4.02
C VAL A 31 -14.04 -0.66 3.48
N LEU A 32 -13.67 -0.22 2.27
CA LEU A 32 -12.39 -0.57 1.65
C LEU A 32 -11.21 -0.08 2.48
N MET A 33 -11.28 1.15 3.01
CA MET A 33 -10.25 1.71 3.87
C MET A 33 -10.15 0.96 5.20
N LEU A 34 -11.28 0.59 5.81
CA LEU A 34 -11.29 -0.18 7.05
C LEU A 34 -10.67 -1.57 6.84
N VAL A 35 -11.12 -2.31 5.82
CA VAL A 35 -10.58 -3.64 5.49
C VAL A 35 -9.09 -3.57 5.22
N SER A 36 -8.67 -2.62 4.39
CA SER A 36 -7.28 -2.40 4.05
C SER A 36 -6.42 -2.05 5.28
N GLY A 37 -6.92 -1.20 6.16
CA GLY A 37 -6.21 -0.80 7.38
C GLY A 37 -6.07 -1.94 8.38
N VAL A 38 -7.16 -2.70 8.61
CA VAL A 38 -7.19 -3.84 9.55
C VAL A 38 -6.29 -4.99 9.07
N LEU A 39 -6.27 -5.29 7.78
CA LEU A 39 -5.43 -6.34 7.22
C LEU A 39 -4.00 -5.85 6.92
N GLY A 40 -3.85 -4.60 6.51
CA GLY A 40 -2.57 -4.01 6.15
C GLY A 40 -1.65 -3.74 7.34
N ALA A 41 -2.20 -3.36 8.51
CA ALA A 41 -1.39 -3.11 9.70
C ALA A 41 -0.69 -4.39 10.21
N PRO A 42 -1.39 -5.53 10.42
CA PRO A 42 -0.73 -6.77 10.81
C PRO A 42 0.21 -7.32 9.72
N SER A 43 -0.17 -7.22 8.44
CA SER A 43 0.68 -7.69 7.34
C SER A 43 2.00 -6.94 7.26
N ALA A 44 1.95 -5.62 7.46
CA ALA A 44 3.14 -4.78 7.51
C ALA A 44 4.00 -5.03 8.76
N TRP A 45 3.38 -5.44 9.88
CA TRP A 45 4.08 -5.80 11.10
C TRP A 45 4.76 -7.18 10.99
N LEU A 46 4.01 -8.17 10.49
CA LEU A 46 4.48 -9.55 10.37
C LEU A 46 5.35 -9.80 9.13
N GLY A 47 5.52 -8.81 8.26
CA GLY A 47 6.26 -8.96 7.01
C GLY A 47 5.58 -9.88 5.98
N SER A 48 4.25 -9.99 6.05
CA SER A 48 3.47 -10.84 5.15
C SER A 48 3.25 -10.17 3.80
N TRP A 49 4.26 -10.21 2.95
CA TRP A 49 4.33 -9.52 1.65
C TRP A 49 3.17 -9.83 0.71
N TRP A 50 2.69 -11.06 0.72
CA TRP A 50 1.60 -11.51 -0.15
C TRP A 50 0.26 -10.82 0.18
N LEU A 51 0.05 -10.41 1.42
CA LEU A 51 -1.16 -9.71 1.86
C LEU A 51 -1.00 -8.18 1.73
N GLU A 52 0.21 -7.67 1.86
CA GLU A 52 0.50 -6.24 1.83
C GLU A 52 0.23 -5.61 0.46
N GLY A 53 0.50 -6.32 -0.64
CA GLY A 53 0.22 -5.85 -2.00
C GLY A 53 -1.28 -5.58 -2.23
N PRO A 54 -2.16 -6.58 -2.06
CA PRO A 54 -3.61 -6.40 -2.19
C PRO A 54 -4.18 -5.34 -1.24
N THR A 55 -3.73 -5.28 0.02
CA THR A 55 -4.22 -4.28 0.98
C THR A 55 -3.80 -2.86 0.60
N ALA A 56 -2.59 -2.66 0.09
CA ALA A 56 -2.14 -1.38 -0.42
C ALA A 56 -2.99 -0.92 -1.63
N LEU A 57 -3.30 -1.82 -2.56
CA LEU A 57 -4.18 -1.50 -3.70
C LEU A 57 -5.60 -1.16 -3.25
N THR A 58 -6.15 -1.90 -2.28
CA THR A 58 -7.47 -1.61 -1.71
C THR A 58 -7.50 -0.21 -1.08
N SER A 59 -6.40 0.20 -0.40
CA SER A 59 -6.26 1.57 0.12
C SER A 59 -6.31 2.62 -0.99
N VAL A 60 -5.59 2.37 -2.10
CA VAL A 60 -5.58 3.29 -3.26
C VAL A 60 -7.00 3.47 -3.80
N VAL A 61 -7.72 2.37 -4.02
CA VAL A 61 -9.10 2.43 -4.53
C VAL A 61 -10.01 3.20 -3.57
N GLY A 62 -9.94 2.93 -2.26
CA GLY A 62 -10.73 3.64 -1.26
C GLY A 62 -10.46 5.16 -1.27
N ILE A 63 -9.20 5.56 -1.28
CA ILE A 63 -8.80 6.98 -1.33
C ILE A 63 -9.26 7.64 -2.63
N MET A 64 -9.11 6.97 -3.77
CA MET A 64 -9.55 7.49 -5.06
C MET A 64 -11.06 7.68 -5.13
N LEU A 65 -11.86 6.75 -4.59
CA LEU A 65 -13.32 6.89 -4.53
C LEU A 65 -13.74 8.13 -3.73
N VAL A 66 -13.11 8.37 -2.58
CA VAL A 66 -13.36 9.59 -1.79
C VAL A 66 -12.97 10.82 -2.60
N SER A 67 -11.77 10.84 -3.20
CA SER A 67 -11.27 11.99 -3.96
C SER A 67 -12.14 12.32 -5.17
N ILE A 68 -12.64 11.31 -5.88
CA ILE A 68 -13.57 11.51 -7.03
C ILE A 68 -14.90 12.04 -6.53
N ASN A 69 -15.44 11.49 -5.45
CA ASN A 69 -16.70 11.99 -4.87
C ASN A 69 -16.57 13.46 -4.45
N GLU A 70 -15.47 13.83 -3.79
CA GLU A 70 -15.19 15.21 -3.41
C GLU A 70 -15.04 16.13 -4.62
N LEU A 71 -14.37 15.67 -5.68
CA LEU A 71 -14.22 16.43 -6.92
C LEU A 71 -15.59 16.69 -7.58
N VAL A 72 -16.48 15.70 -7.61
CA VAL A 72 -17.83 15.83 -8.15
C VAL A 72 -18.66 16.83 -7.33
N LEU A 73 -18.57 16.77 -6.00
CA LEU A 73 -19.27 17.71 -5.12
C LEU A 73 -18.72 19.13 -5.25
N THR A 74 -17.40 19.28 -5.46
CA THR A 74 -16.74 20.58 -5.61
C THR A 74 -17.19 21.30 -6.89
N THR A 75 -17.37 20.57 -7.97
CA THR A 75 -17.87 21.15 -9.23
C THR A 75 -19.30 21.67 -9.08
N ALA A 76 -20.03 21.18 -8.08
CA ALA A 76 -21.42 21.57 -7.87
C ALA A 76 -21.61 22.83 -7.06
N HIS A 77 -20.88 23.13 -5.98
CA HIS A 77 -21.16 24.33 -5.12
C HIS A 77 -20.12 24.77 -4.08
N VAL A 78 -18.96 24.13 -3.88
CA VAL A 78 -18.11 24.45 -2.72
C VAL A 78 -16.64 24.66 -3.11
N ARG A 79 -16.02 25.73 -2.57
CA ARG A 79 -14.56 25.96 -2.60
C ARG A 79 -13.84 24.92 -1.73
N TRP A 80 -13.58 23.76 -2.27
CA TRP A 80 -12.67 22.81 -1.59
C TRP A 80 -11.23 23.21 -1.81
N PRO A 81 -10.41 23.13 -0.78
CA PRO A 81 -9.03 23.50 -0.92
C PRO A 81 -8.31 22.45 -1.77
N LEU A 82 -7.75 22.89 -2.88
CA LEU A 82 -6.95 22.08 -3.82
C LEU A 82 -5.92 21.18 -3.11
N HIS A 83 -5.45 21.61 -1.94
CA HIS A 83 -4.49 20.86 -1.12
C HIS A 83 -5.02 19.49 -0.64
N VAL A 84 -6.33 19.32 -0.41
CA VAL A 84 -6.90 18.03 0.00
C VAL A 84 -6.81 17.02 -1.14
N ILE A 85 -7.13 17.45 -2.37
CA ILE A 85 -7.02 16.59 -3.56
C ILE A 85 -5.56 16.22 -3.80
N ILE A 86 -4.65 17.20 -3.73
CA ILE A 86 -3.22 16.95 -3.91
C ILE A 86 -2.71 15.96 -2.85
N LEU A 87 -3.08 16.13 -1.59
CA LEU A 87 -2.68 15.24 -0.51
C LEU A 87 -3.20 13.81 -0.73
N SER A 88 -4.46 13.67 -1.15
CA SER A 88 -5.05 12.36 -1.47
C SER A 88 -4.31 11.66 -2.61
N VAL A 89 -3.95 12.40 -3.66
CA VAL A 89 -3.17 11.86 -4.78
C VAL A 89 -1.78 11.43 -4.32
N ILE A 90 -1.11 12.23 -3.50
CA ILE A 90 0.22 11.87 -2.95
C ILE A 90 0.15 10.59 -2.14
N ILE A 91 -0.87 10.45 -1.27
CA ILE A 91 -1.06 9.24 -0.46
C ILE A 91 -1.37 8.04 -1.35
N ALA A 92 -2.23 8.20 -2.35
CA ALA A 92 -2.55 7.14 -3.31
C ALA A 92 -1.31 6.68 -4.09
N LEU A 93 -0.48 7.61 -4.57
CA LEU A 93 0.78 7.31 -5.26
C LEU A 93 1.77 6.60 -4.34
N PHE A 94 1.84 6.98 -3.07
CA PHE A 94 2.66 6.30 -2.08
C PHE A 94 2.27 4.82 -1.91
N PHE A 95 0.96 4.55 -1.76
CA PHE A 95 0.46 3.18 -1.66
C PHE A 95 0.63 2.38 -2.95
N LEU A 96 0.41 3.02 -4.10
CA LEU A 96 0.64 2.40 -5.40
C LEU A 96 2.12 2.02 -5.58
N GLY A 97 3.03 2.93 -5.27
CA GLY A 97 4.48 2.66 -5.29
C GLY A 97 4.85 1.50 -4.35
N ARG A 98 4.21 1.43 -3.18
CA ARG A 98 4.40 0.32 -2.24
C ARG A 98 3.86 -1.00 -2.80
N ALA A 99 2.65 -1.00 -3.36
CA ALA A 99 2.04 -2.18 -3.97
C ALA A 99 2.91 -2.72 -5.10
N LEU A 100 3.39 -1.86 -6.00
CA LEU A 100 4.27 -2.25 -7.10
C LEU A 100 5.60 -2.84 -6.61
N ARG A 101 6.16 -2.30 -5.51
CA ARG A 101 7.40 -2.82 -4.93
C ARG A 101 7.23 -4.20 -4.30
N VAL A 102 6.08 -4.47 -3.71
CA VAL A 102 5.79 -5.73 -3.01
C VAL A 102 5.21 -6.78 -3.96
N TRP A 103 4.62 -6.37 -5.08
CA TRP A 103 3.95 -7.22 -6.06
C TRP A 103 4.74 -8.46 -6.50
N PRO A 104 6.03 -8.39 -6.83
CA PRO A 104 6.80 -9.57 -7.24
C PRO A 104 6.89 -10.65 -6.16
N TYR A 105 6.76 -10.27 -4.89
CA TYR A 105 6.87 -11.17 -3.73
C TYR A 105 5.51 -11.70 -3.27
N SER A 106 4.41 -11.07 -3.66
CA SER A 106 3.06 -11.43 -3.25
C SER A 106 2.64 -12.84 -3.71
N TYR A 107 3.23 -13.33 -4.80
CA TYR A 107 2.93 -14.66 -5.35
C TYR A 107 3.84 -15.77 -4.81
N ARG A 108 4.75 -15.47 -3.90
CA ARG A 108 5.68 -16.43 -3.30
C ARG A 108 5.60 -16.36 -1.77
N PRO A 109 4.55 -16.91 -1.16
CA PRO A 109 4.43 -16.93 0.30
C PRO A 109 5.61 -17.68 0.91
N GLY A 110 6.24 -17.11 1.94
CA GLY A 110 7.40 -17.69 2.61
C GLY A 110 8.76 -17.31 2.03
N VAL A 111 8.82 -16.61 0.91
CA VAL A 111 10.08 -16.07 0.38
C VAL A 111 10.23 -14.62 0.82
N LEU A 112 11.14 -14.38 1.74
CA LEU A 112 11.54 -13.01 2.11
C LEU A 112 12.33 -12.39 0.95
N PRO A 113 12.11 -11.10 0.63
CA PRO A 113 12.97 -10.42 -0.32
C PRO A 113 14.39 -10.42 0.22
N LYS A 114 15.34 -10.92 -0.58
CA LYS A 114 16.75 -10.90 -0.20
C LYS A 114 17.19 -9.48 0.11
N SER A 115 17.90 -9.31 1.19
CA SER A 115 18.50 -8.01 1.48
C SER A 115 19.59 -7.72 0.44
N LYS A 116 19.87 -6.46 0.18
CA LYS A 116 20.98 -6.08 -0.73
C LYS A 116 22.33 -6.65 -0.27
N LEU A 117 22.47 -6.91 1.03
CA LEU A 117 23.65 -7.56 1.61
C LEU A 117 23.74 -9.01 1.21
N GLU A 118 22.63 -9.76 1.30
CA GLU A 118 22.58 -11.18 0.89
C GLU A 118 22.87 -11.33 -0.61
N GLU A 119 22.32 -10.43 -1.45
CA GLU A 119 22.62 -10.41 -2.88
C GLU A 119 24.11 -10.11 -3.17
N ALA A 120 24.72 -9.23 -2.39
CA ALA A 120 26.14 -8.90 -2.51
C ALA A 120 27.03 -10.07 -2.06
N GLU A 121 26.68 -10.75 -0.96
CA GLU A 121 27.37 -11.94 -0.48
C GLU A 121 27.28 -13.10 -1.47
N GLU A 122 26.09 -13.34 -2.06
CA GLU A 122 25.93 -14.36 -3.09
C GLU A 122 26.81 -14.09 -4.32
N ARG A 123 26.83 -12.84 -4.82
CA ARG A 123 27.72 -12.46 -5.94
C ARG A 123 29.19 -12.65 -5.60
N TYR A 124 29.59 -12.23 -4.39
CA TYR A 124 30.97 -12.42 -3.95
C TYR A 124 31.36 -13.90 -3.88
N ASN A 125 30.48 -14.74 -3.33
CA ASN A 125 30.72 -16.18 -3.24
C ASN A 125 30.78 -16.86 -4.61
N GLN A 126 29.93 -16.44 -5.57
CA GLN A 126 29.96 -16.93 -6.95
C GLN A 126 31.30 -16.57 -7.63
N THR A 127 31.70 -15.30 -7.56
CA THR A 127 32.98 -14.86 -8.14
C THR A 127 34.17 -15.57 -7.52
N ARG A 128 34.14 -15.84 -6.22
CA ARG A 128 35.19 -16.56 -5.52
C ARG A 128 35.28 -18.03 -5.96
N GLN A 129 34.12 -18.67 -6.17
CA GLN A 129 34.09 -20.06 -6.66
C GLN A 129 34.62 -20.17 -8.09
N GLU A 130 34.27 -19.24 -8.98
CA GLU A 130 34.78 -19.15 -10.33
C GLU A 130 36.29 -18.96 -10.35
N TYR A 131 36.81 -18.06 -9.49
CA TYR A 131 38.25 -17.87 -9.36
C TYR A 131 38.99 -19.15 -8.91
N LEU A 132 38.45 -19.84 -7.89
CA LEU A 132 39.05 -21.06 -7.38
C LEU A 132 39.05 -22.23 -8.41
N SER A 133 38.01 -22.30 -9.24
CA SER A 133 37.92 -23.29 -10.30
C SER A 133 38.97 -23.06 -11.41
N THR A 134 39.22 -21.79 -11.76
CA THR A 134 40.22 -21.42 -12.79
C THR A 134 41.66 -21.55 -12.31
N VAL A 135 41.93 -21.53 -11.02
CA VAL A 135 43.31 -21.68 -10.46
C VAL A 135 43.64 -23.13 -10.22
N SER A 136 42.65 -24.04 -10.23
CA SER A 136 42.82 -25.49 -10.01
C SER A 136 43.04 -26.27 -11.31
N GLU A 137 42.94 -25.65 -12.47
CA GLU A 137 43.34 -26.21 -13.79
C GLU A 137 44.78 -25.82 -14.14
#